data_d65efc5b2a6ffde9791e4bd88ce083a6
#
_entry.id   d65efc5b2a6ffde9791e4bd88ce083a6
#
_cell.length_a   1.000
_cell.length_b   1.000
_cell.length_c   1.000
_cell.angle_alpha   90.00
_cell.angle_beta   90.00
_cell.angle_gamma   90.00
#
_symmetry.space_group_name_H-M   'P 1'
#
loop_
_entity.id
_entity.type
_entity.pdbx_description
1 polymer ?
#
loop_
_entity_poly.entity_id
_entity_poly.type
_entity_poly.pdbx_seq_one_letter_code
_entity_poly.pdbx_strand_id
1 'polypeptide(L)'
;MKKTMLIGRTGCGKTTLTQKLMNEEVKYKKTQSVTYKSKIIDTPGEYVENKMFYKSLLVLSADAKVIVLVQSATDGATLFPPRFSTMFPRKEVIGVITKTDLENANVERSRKFLVEAGVTEVFTIGLDDSEGLEEIRKRLVADES
;
A
#
# COMPACT_ATOMS: atom_id res chain seq x y z
N MET A 1 -5.28 14.15 1.32
CA MET A 1 -4.92 12.81 0.85
C MET A 1 -6.17 11.96 0.71
N LYS A 2 -6.22 11.14 -0.31
CA LYS A 2 -7.31 10.20 -0.50
C LYS A 2 -7.28 9.12 0.59
N LYS A 3 -8.46 8.67 1.01
CA LYS A 3 -8.54 7.58 1.97
C LYS A 3 -7.95 6.31 1.35
N THR A 4 -6.94 5.75 1.98
CA THR A 4 -6.07 4.72 1.40
C THR A 4 -6.00 3.50 2.30
N MET A 5 -6.24 2.32 1.73
CA MET A 5 -6.12 1.06 2.45
C MET A 5 -4.87 0.30 1.98
N LEU A 6 -4.04 -0.16 2.93
CA LEU A 6 -2.86 -0.94 2.61
C LEU A 6 -3.11 -2.42 2.89
N ILE A 7 -2.72 -3.26 1.94
CA ILE A 7 -2.84 -4.71 2.04
C ILE A 7 -1.47 -5.33 1.78
N GLY A 8 -1.03 -6.23 2.65
CA GLY A 8 0.21 -6.94 2.48
C GLY A 8 0.40 -7.97 3.58
N ARG A 9 1.17 -9.01 3.28
CA ARG A 9 1.42 -10.08 4.24
C ARG A 9 2.27 -9.59 5.41
N THR A 10 2.22 -10.31 6.51
CA THR A 10 3.07 -10.04 7.67
C THR A 10 4.55 -10.04 7.24
N GLY A 11 5.28 -9.03 7.67
CA GLY A 11 6.71 -8.92 7.37
C GLY A 11 7.06 -8.29 6.03
N CYS A 12 6.09 -7.82 5.24
CA CYS A 12 6.38 -7.20 3.95
C CYS A 12 6.80 -5.73 4.02
N GLY A 13 6.82 -5.16 5.22
CA GLY A 13 7.15 -3.73 5.38
C GLY A 13 5.93 -2.83 5.38
N LYS A 14 4.74 -3.38 5.40
CA LYS A 14 3.49 -2.62 5.38
C LYS A 14 3.34 -1.72 6.60
N THR A 15 3.67 -2.22 7.79
CA THR A 15 3.60 -1.44 9.03
C THR A 15 4.54 -0.24 8.97
N THR A 16 5.76 -0.44 8.50
CA THR A 16 6.74 0.64 8.36
C THR A 16 6.25 1.70 7.37
N LEU A 17 5.75 1.26 6.23
CA LEU A 17 5.21 2.17 5.22
C LEU A 17 4.00 2.93 5.75
N THR A 18 3.09 2.23 6.40
CA THR A 18 1.90 2.83 7.02
C THR A 18 2.30 3.92 8.02
N GLN A 19 3.27 3.62 8.89
CA GLN A 19 3.72 4.56 9.89
C GLN A 19 4.35 5.80 9.24
N LYS A 20 5.17 5.61 8.22
CA LYS A 20 5.78 6.73 7.51
C LYS A 20 4.74 7.63 6.84
N LEU A 21 3.73 7.03 6.22
CA LEU A 21 2.65 7.80 5.59
C LEU A 21 1.83 8.55 6.64
N MET A 22 1.54 7.93 7.77
CA MET A 22 0.83 8.59 8.87
C MET A 22 1.62 9.78 9.43
N ASN A 23 2.93 9.62 9.57
CA ASN A 23 3.80 10.71 10.03
C ASN A 23 3.77 11.89 9.05
N GLU A 24 3.76 11.61 7.74
CA GLU A 24 3.66 12.66 6.73
C GLU A 24 2.31 13.36 6.80
N GLU A 25 1.22 12.63 7.04
CA GLU A 25 -0.11 13.22 7.20
C GLU A 25 -0.13 14.24 8.35
N VAL A 26 0.40 13.84 9.51
CA VAL A 26 0.44 14.70 10.70
C VAL A 26 1.25 15.95 10.41
N LYS A 27 2.39 15.81 9.74
CA LYS A 27 3.27 16.91 9.38
C LYS A 27 2.55 17.98 8.54
N TYR A 28 1.70 17.55 7.60
CA TYR A 28 0.99 18.46 6.71
C TYR A 28 -0.32 18.97 7.26
N LYS A 29 -0.89 18.36 8.28
CA LYS A 29 -2.22 18.70 8.81
C LYS A 29 -2.21 19.35 10.19
N LYS A 30 -1.09 19.34 10.90
CA LYS A 30 -1.03 19.76 12.30
C LYS A 30 -1.45 21.21 12.58
N THR A 31 -1.38 22.08 11.58
CA THR A 31 -1.76 23.49 11.74
C THR A 31 -3.18 23.77 11.28
N GLN A 32 -3.88 22.80 10.76
CA GLN A 32 -5.17 23.00 10.11
C GLN A 32 -6.34 22.41 10.88
N SER A 33 -6.10 21.60 11.89
CA SER A 33 -7.17 20.92 12.60
C SER A 33 -6.82 20.68 14.05
N VAL A 34 -7.79 20.91 14.93
CA VAL A 34 -7.69 20.60 16.36
C VAL A 34 -7.82 19.09 16.58
N THR A 35 -8.68 18.45 15.79
CA THR A 35 -8.85 17.01 15.80
C THR A 35 -8.41 16.45 14.46
N TYR A 36 -7.49 15.48 14.51
CA TYR A 36 -6.95 14.85 13.31
C TYR A 36 -7.41 13.39 13.22
N LYS A 37 -7.90 13.01 12.05
CA LYS A 37 -8.29 11.63 11.78
C LYS A 37 -7.50 11.14 10.56
N SER A 38 -6.76 10.06 10.74
CA SER A 38 -5.96 9.49 9.65
C SER A 38 -6.82 8.98 8.50
N LYS A 39 -6.31 9.16 7.29
CA LYS A 39 -6.91 8.61 6.08
C LYS A 39 -6.23 7.31 5.65
N ILE A 40 -5.36 6.77 6.50
CA ILE A 40 -4.70 5.51 6.24
C ILE A 40 -5.44 4.40 6.97
N ILE A 41 -5.81 3.37 6.24
CA ILE A 41 -6.43 2.16 6.79
C ILE A 41 -5.41 1.04 6.67
N ASP A 42 -4.84 0.63 7.80
CA ASP A 42 -3.94 -0.52 7.83
C ASP A 42 -4.77 -1.78 8.05
N THR A 43 -4.43 -2.85 7.32
CA THR A 43 -5.12 -4.13 7.48
C THR A 43 -4.17 -5.15 8.11
N PRO A 44 -4.69 -6.07 8.94
CA PRO A 44 -3.85 -7.16 9.44
C PRO A 44 -3.28 -7.98 8.28
N GLY A 45 -2.00 -8.36 8.37
CA GLY A 45 -1.34 -9.17 7.33
C GLY A 45 -2.08 -10.47 7.06
N GLU A 46 -2.66 -11.06 8.10
CA GLU A 46 -3.41 -12.31 7.98
C GLU A 46 -4.61 -12.22 7.03
N TYR A 47 -5.14 -11.00 6.78
CA TYR A 47 -6.31 -10.85 5.92
C TYR A 47 -6.01 -11.18 4.45
N VAL A 48 -4.77 -11.07 4.00
CA VAL A 48 -4.39 -11.52 2.66
C VAL A 48 -3.77 -12.91 2.69
N GLU A 49 -3.28 -13.35 3.87
CA GLU A 49 -2.66 -14.66 4.02
C GLU A 49 -3.69 -15.79 4.03
N ASN A 50 -4.95 -15.50 4.36
CA ASN A 50 -6.00 -16.49 4.45
C ASN A 50 -7.26 -15.98 3.76
N LYS A 51 -7.70 -16.70 2.74
CA LYS A 51 -8.88 -16.33 1.93
C LYS A 51 -10.16 -16.16 2.75
N MET A 52 -10.26 -16.78 3.92
CA MET A 52 -11.45 -16.62 4.75
C MET A 52 -11.63 -15.17 5.22
N PHE A 53 -10.56 -14.36 5.19
CA PHE A 53 -10.62 -12.95 5.56
C PHE A 53 -10.83 -12.00 4.39
N TYR A 54 -10.98 -12.50 3.15
CA TYR A 54 -11.19 -11.63 1.99
C TYR A 54 -12.46 -10.79 2.13
N LYS A 55 -13.48 -11.32 2.76
CA LYS A 55 -14.70 -10.56 3.02
C LYS A 55 -14.42 -9.36 3.91
N SER A 56 -13.53 -9.53 4.90
CA SER A 56 -13.11 -8.43 5.78
C SER A 56 -12.38 -7.35 5.00
N LEU A 57 -11.55 -7.74 4.04
CA LEU A 57 -10.88 -6.77 3.16
C LEU A 57 -11.91 -5.97 2.35
N LEU A 58 -12.93 -6.62 1.82
CA LEU A 58 -13.98 -5.94 1.07
C LEU A 58 -14.73 -4.94 1.94
N VAL A 59 -15.08 -5.33 3.17
CA VAL A 59 -15.79 -4.44 4.10
C VAL A 59 -14.94 -3.20 4.40
N LEU A 60 -13.65 -3.40 4.71
CA LEU A 60 -12.74 -2.27 4.99
C LEU A 60 -12.53 -1.38 3.78
N SER A 61 -12.53 -1.95 2.58
CA SER A 61 -12.30 -1.19 1.36
C SER A 61 -13.44 -0.23 1.02
N ALA A 62 -14.61 -0.42 1.61
CA ALA A 62 -15.77 0.43 1.30
C ALA A 62 -15.47 1.91 1.53
N ASP A 63 -14.67 2.24 2.53
CA ASP A 63 -14.32 3.62 2.87
C ASP A 63 -13.06 4.11 2.14
N ALA A 64 -12.38 3.26 1.39
CA ALA A 64 -11.13 3.65 0.72
C ALA A 64 -11.38 4.05 -0.73
N LYS A 65 -10.58 4.99 -1.22
CA LYS A 65 -10.54 5.35 -2.65
C LYS A 65 -9.36 4.70 -3.34
N VAL A 66 -8.29 4.48 -2.59
CA VAL A 66 -7.06 3.87 -3.12
C VAL A 66 -6.73 2.62 -2.32
N ILE A 67 -6.40 1.57 -3.03
CA ILE A 67 -5.92 0.31 -2.44
C ILE A 67 -4.45 0.18 -2.81
N VAL A 68 -3.58 -0.01 -1.81
CA VAL A 68 -2.15 -0.19 -2.02
C VAL A 68 -1.79 -1.63 -1.72
N LEU A 69 -1.31 -2.36 -2.72
CA LEU A 69 -0.81 -3.72 -2.54
C LEU A 69 0.69 -3.64 -2.24
N VAL A 70 1.09 -4.07 -1.06
CA VAL A 70 2.47 -3.98 -0.61
C VAL A 70 3.17 -5.33 -0.77
N GLN A 71 4.25 -5.35 -1.52
CA GLN A 71 5.04 -6.54 -1.83
C GLN A 71 6.49 -6.29 -1.45
N SER A 72 7.10 -7.22 -0.67
CA SER A 72 8.52 -7.12 -0.38
C SER A 72 9.35 -7.54 -1.59
N ALA A 73 10.37 -6.76 -1.93
CA ALA A 73 11.30 -7.10 -3.00
C ALA A 73 12.09 -8.37 -2.70
N THR A 74 12.14 -8.78 -1.43
CA THR A 74 12.88 -9.97 -1.01
C THR A 74 12.03 -11.24 -1.05
N ASP A 75 10.72 -11.11 -1.28
CA ASP A 75 9.81 -12.26 -1.27
C ASP A 75 9.77 -12.91 -2.64
N GLY A 76 10.11 -14.20 -2.69
CA GLY A 76 10.11 -14.99 -3.92
C GLY A 76 8.72 -15.42 -4.39
N ALA A 77 7.70 -15.14 -3.59
CA ALA A 77 6.32 -15.50 -3.90
C ALA A 77 5.40 -14.33 -3.60
N THR A 78 4.17 -14.39 -4.06
CA THR A 78 3.17 -13.36 -3.76
C THR A 78 1.88 -14.02 -3.27
N LEU A 79 1.19 -13.30 -2.39
CA LEU A 79 -0.14 -13.70 -1.94
C LEU A 79 -1.26 -13.04 -2.74
N PHE A 80 -0.89 -12.16 -3.69
CA PHE A 80 -1.87 -11.52 -4.56
C PHE A 80 -2.07 -12.38 -5.82
N PRO A 81 -3.20 -13.08 -5.94
CA PRO A 81 -3.43 -13.87 -7.15
C PRO A 81 -3.61 -12.95 -8.38
N PRO A 82 -3.46 -13.51 -9.59
CA PRO A 82 -3.72 -12.74 -10.80
C PRO A 82 -5.09 -12.06 -10.73
N ARG A 83 -5.14 -10.80 -11.15
CA ARG A 83 -6.35 -9.98 -11.15
C ARG A 83 -6.96 -9.71 -9.77
N PHE A 84 -6.14 -9.80 -8.72
CA PHE A 84 -6.59 -9.51 -7.36
C PHE A 84 -7.30 -8.15 -7.26
N SER A 85 -6.86 -7.17 -8.07
CA SER A 85 -7.44 -5.83 -8.09
C SER A 85 -8.93 -5.82 -8.41
N THR A 86 -9.43 -6.84 -9.08
CA THR A 86 -10.86 -6.92 -9.44
C THR A 86 -11.77 -7.11 -8.24
N MET A 87 -11.20 -7.45 -7.06
CA MET A 87 -11.96 -7.47 -5.82
C MET A 87 -12.43 -6.07 -5.41
N PHE A 88 -11.80 -5.04 -5.93
CA PHE A 88 -12.04 -3.66 -5.52
C PHE A 88 -12.49 -2.80 -6.71
N PRO A 89 -13.69 -3.11 -7.27
CA PRO A 89 -14.18 -2.35 -8.43
C PRO A 89 -14.38 -0.88 -8.06
N ARG A 90 -14.08 0.00 -9.01
CA ARG A 90 -14.17 1.45 -8.84
C ARG A 90 -13.15 2.05 -7.87
N LYS A 91 -12.18 1.28 -7.44
CA LYS A 91 -11.07 1.77 -6.61
C LYS A 91 -9.82 1.87 -7.47
N GLU A 92 -8.95 2.82 -7.12
CA GLU A 92 -7.61 2.85 -7.71
C GLU A 92 -6.78 1.82 -6.97
N VAL A 93 -6.16 0.89 -7.69
CA VAL A 93 -5.31 -0.14 -7.07
C VAL A 93 -3.89 0.04 -7.58
N ILE A 94 -2.99 0.41 -6.68
CA ILE A 94 -1.58 0.62 -7.00
C ILE A 94 -0.73 -0.35 -6.18
N GLY A 95 0.53 -0.52 -6.59
CA GLY A 95 1.46 -1.39 -5.90
C GLY A 95 2.64 -0.64 -5.34
N VAL A 96 3.16 -1.10 -4.21
CA VAL A 96 4.40 -0.59 -3.62
C VAL A 96 5.32 -1.78 -3.33
N ILE A 97 6.54 -1.71 -3.86
CA ILE A 97 7.58 -2.70 -3.60
C ILE A 97 8.49 -2.14 -2.52
N THR A 98 8.55 -2.85 -1.39
CA THR A 98 9.36 -2.44 -0.24
C THR A 98 10.71 -3.15 -0.22
N LYS A 99 11.59 -2.72 0.70
CA LYS A 99 12.88 -3.39 0.96
C LYS A 99 13.77 -3.47 -0.26
N THR A 100 13.71 -2.46 -1.13
CA THR A 100 14.50 -2.44 -2.37
C THR A 100 15.99 -2.27 -2.11
N ASP A 101 16.36 -1.82 -0.91
CA ASP A 101 17.73 -1.61 -0.48
C ASP A 101 18.42 -2.88 0.04
N LEU A 102 17.67 -3.95 0.25
CA LEU A 102 18.25 -5.19 0.77
C LEU A 102 18.98 -5.98 -0.33
N GLU A 103 20.03 -6.69 0.08
CA GLU A 103 20.91 -7.40 -0.85
C GLU A 103 20.20 -8.43 -1.73
N ASN A 104 19.20 -9.10 -1.17
CA ASN A 104 18.44 -10.14 -1.89
C ASN A 104 17.18 -9.60 -2.57
N ALA A 105 17.06 -8.28 -2.70
CA ALA A 105 15.91 -7.67 -3.36
C ALA A 105 15.88 -8.00 -4.86
N ASN A 106 14.70 -8.31 -5.36
CA ASN A 106 14.47 -8.53 -6.78
C ASN A 106 13.23 -7.73 -7.21
N VAL A 107 13.47 -6.49 -7.59
CA VAL A 107 12.41 -5.55 -7.94
C VAL A 107 11.62 -6.00 -9.16
N GLU A 108 12.28 -6.53 -10.18
CA GLU A 108 11.62 -6.96 -11.40
C GLU A 108 10.62 -8.10 -11.16
N ARG A 109 11.01 -9.06 -10.35
CA ARG A 109 10.11 -10.17 -9.98
C ARG A 109 8.89 -9.63 -9.23
N SER A 110 9.12 -8.75 -8.27
CA SER A 110 8.05 -8.18 -7.46
C SER A 110 7.10 -7.31 -8.30
N ARG A 111 7.66 -6.55 -9.24
CA ARG A 111 6.86 -5.76 -10.18
C ARG A 111 5.94 -6.65 -11.00
N LYS A 112 6.46 -7.77 -11.47
CA LYS A 112 5.69 -8.72 -12.26
C LYS A 112 4.51 -9.28 -11.47
N PHE A 113 4.75 -9.62 -10.20
CA PHE A 113 3.67 -10.07 -9.32
C PHE A 113 2.56 -9.03 -9.22
N LEU A 114 2.92 -7.77 -9.01
CA LEU A 114 1.95 -6.69 -8.84
C LEU A 114 1.20 -6.38 -10.14
N VAL A 115 1.90 -6.38 -11.27
CA VAL A 115 1.26 -6.15 -12.56
C VAL A 115 0.24 -7.25 -12.86
N GLU A 116 0.59 -8.50 -12.59
CA GLU A 116 -0.33 -9.63 -12.76
C GLU A 116 -1.53 -9.53 -11.81
N ALA A 117 -1.34 -8.96 -10.62
CA ALA A 117 -2.43 -8.72 -9.69
C ALA A 117 -3.37 -7.61 -10.15
N GLY A 118 -2.98 -6.84 -11.16
CA GLY A 118 -3.86 -5.85 -11.79
C GLY A 118 -3.64 -4.41 -11.36
N VAL A 119 -2.50 -4.10 -10.71
CA VAL A 119 -2.23 -2.72 -10.31
C VAL A 119 -1.98 -1.84 -11.55
N THR A 120 -2.35 -0.56 -11.45
CA THR A 120 -2.18 0.39 -12.54
C THR A 120 -0.82 1.08 -12.51
N GLU A 121 -0.20 1.17 -11.34
CA GLU A 121 1.10 1.81 -11.15
C GLU A 121 1.86 1.06 -10.06
N VAL A 122 3.20 1.08 -10.16
CA VAL A 122 4.07 0.45 -9.17
C VAL A 122 5.09 1.47 -8.67
N PHE A 123 5.22 1.58 -7.36
CA PHE A 123 6.21 2.43 -6.70
C PHE A 123 7.20 1.56 -5.94
N THR A 124 8.41 2.07 -5.74
CA THR A 124 9.46 1.34 -5.02
C THR A 124 9.96 2.16 -3.85
N ILE A 125 10.31 1.52 -2.75
CA ILE A 125 10.81 2.22 -1.58
C ILE A 125 11.79 1.35 -0.78
N GLY A 126 12.92 1.95 -0.38
CA GLY A 126 13.86 1.35 0.56
C GLY A 126 13.62 1.89 1.97
N LEU A 127 14.45 1.49 2.93
CA LEU A 127 14.25 1.83 4.34
C LEU A 127 14.33 3.34 4.61
N ASP A 128 15.37 3.99 4.12
CA ASP A 128 15.59 5.43 4.34
C ASP A 128 15.38 6.22 3.05
N ASP A 129 14.41 5.82 2.27
CA ASP A 129 14.15 6.34 0.94
C ASP A 129 13.11 7.46 0.98
N SER A 130 13.58 8.68 1.27
CA SER A 130 12.68 9.83 1.35
C SER A 130 12.09 10.20 -0.02
N GLU A 131 12.81 9.96 -1.11
CA GLU A 131 12.30 10.21 -2.45
C GLU A 131 11.18 9.25 -2.80
N GLY A 132 11.36 7.95 -2.49
CA GLY A 132 10.34 6.95 -2.70
C GLY A 132 9.08 7.25 -1.91
N LEU A 133 9.25 7.66 -0.64
CA LEU A 133 8.11 8.04 0.20
C LEU A 133 7.36 9.24 -0.37
N GLU A 134 8.09 10.25 -0.84
CA GLU A 134 7.49 11.44 -1.42
C GLU A 134 6.72 11.14 -2.71
N GLU A 135 7.25 10.27 -3.55
CA GLU A 135 6.56 9.84 -4.78
C GLU A 135 5.22 9.16 -4.43
N ILE A 136 5.24 8.28 -3.44
CA ILE A 136 4.01 7.61 -3.00
C ILE A 136 3.03 8.63 -2.42
N ARG A 137 3.51 9.52 -1.56
CA ARG A 137 2.66 10.56 -0.97
C ARG A 137 2.00 11.43 -2.04
N LYS A 138 2.77 11.88 -3.01
CA LYS A 138 2.25 12.71 -4.10
C LYS A 138 1.13 12.00 -4.86
N ARG A 139 1.31 10.69 -5.10
CA ARG A 139 0.30 9.91 -5.79
C ARG A 139 -1.00 9.83 -5.00
N LEU A 140 -0.89 9.72 -3.68
CA LEU A 140 -2.06 9.58 -2.81
C LEU A 140 -2.83 10.90 -2.63
N VAL A 141 -2.19 12.04 -2.86
CA VAL A 141 -2.87 13.34 -2.81
C VAL A 141 -3.26 13.87 -4.19
N ALA A 142 -2.82 13.21 -5.27
CA ALA A 142 -3.12 13.64 -6.62
C ALA A 142 -4.64 13.60 -6.89
N ASP A 143 -5.13 14.60 -7.61
CA ASP A 143 -6.55 14.71 -7.96
C ASP A 143 -7.49 14.80 -6.75
N GLU A 144 -6.96 15.16 -5.59
CA GLU A 144 -7.78 15.44 -4.43
C GLU A 144 -8.37 16.85 -4.58
N SER A 145 -9.66 16.92 -4.61
CA SER A 145 -10.38 18.21 -4.73
C SER A 145 -10.92 18.67 -3.40
#